data_49b3648868db644693e9abf618692e14
#
_entry.id   49b3648868db644693e9abf618692e14
#
_cell.length_a   1.000
_cell.length_b   1.000
_cell.length_c   1.000
_cell.angle_alpha   90.00
_cell.angle_beta   90.00
_cell.angle_gamma   90.00
#
_symmetry.space_group_name_H-M   'P 1'
#
loop_
_entity.id
_entity.type
_entity.pdbx_description
1 polymer ?
#
loop_
_entity_poly.entity_id
_entity_poly.type
_entity_poly.pdbx_seq_one_letter_code
_entity_poly.pdbx_strand_id
1 'polypeptide(L)'
;KQSPKGEQVTKALMAKYPSIKGPGDITPAVGVANAYDAMHLSALAIAAAGSTDGDAVRQGFYKITTYDGLIKKYDKPFTPANHDAIGPDDYVWAQFIDNRIVPVGSAN
;
A
#
# COMPACT_ATOMS: atom_id res chain seq x y z
N LYS A 1 -4.28 10.88 11.54
CA LYS A 1 -2.92 11.43 11.27
C LYS A 1 -2.21 10.46 10.34
N GLN A 2 -1.62 10.95 9.23
CA GLN A 2 -0.83 10.11 8.32
C GLN A 2 0.43 9.59 9.00
N SER A 3 0.91 8.42 8.56
CA SER A 3 2.26 7.94 8.90
C SER A 3 3.32 8.83 8.22
N PRO A 4 4.58 8.83 8.69
CA PRO A 4 5.67 9.55 8.02
C PRO A 4 5.83 9.16 6.54
N LYS A 5 5.63 7.88 6.22
CA LYS A 5 5.62 7.37 4.84
C LYS A 5 4.45 7.94 4.04
N GLY A 6 3.26 8.00 4.64
CA GLY A 6 2.07 8.61 4.02
C GLY A 6 2.28 10.08 3.71
N GLU A 7 2.90 10.83 4.61
CA GLU A 7 3.25 12.23 4.39
C GLU A 7 4.26 12.39 3.23
N GLN A 8 5.26 11.53 3.16
CA GLN A 8 6.24 11.53 2.06
C GLN A 8 5.59 11.28 0.70
N VAL A 9 4.72 10.26 0.61
CA VAL A 9 4.00 9.94 -0.64
C VAL A 9 3.05 11.07 -1.02
N THR A 10 2.31 11.63 -0.07
CA THR A 10 1.44 12.79 -0.32
C THR A 10 2.23 13.99 -0.87
N LYS A 11 3.37 14.32 -0.28
CA LYS A 11 4.24 15.40 -0.76
C LYS A 11 4.75 15.15 -2.18
N ALA A 12 5.14 13.91 -2.49
CA ALA A 12 5.58 13.54 -3.84
C ALA A 12 4.46 13.69 -4.88
N LEU A 13 3.23 13.29 -4.53
CA LEU A 13 2.06 13.45 -5.39
C LEU A 13 1.72 14.93 -5.61
N MET A 14 1.73 15.75 -4.55
CA MET A 14 1.49 17.20 -4.65
C MET A 14 2.53 17.89 -5.54
N ALA A 15 3.80 17.48 -5.46
CA ALA A 15 4.86 18.01 -6.31
C ALA A 15 4.66 17.67 -7.79
N LYS A 16 4.14 16.47 -8.08
CA LYS A 16 3.94 15.98 -9.45
C LYS A 16 2.61 16.43 -10.05
N TYR A 17 1.57 16.54 -9.26
CA TYR A 17 0.21 16.84 -9.68
C TYR A 17 -0.32 18.10 -8.98
N PRO A 18 -0.28 19.27 -9.63
CA PRO A 18 -0.65 20.56 -9.02
C PRO A 18 -2.12 20.66 -8.53
N SER A 19 -3.00 19.78 -9.04
CA SER A 19 -4.40 19.68 -8.58
C SER A 19 -4.53 19.09 -7.17
N ILE A 20 -3.53 18.31 -6.72
CA ILE A 20 -3.52 17.72 -5.38
C ILE A 20 -2.95 18.76 -4.41
N LYS A 21 -3.78 19.25 -3.49
CA LYS A 21 -3.42 20.25 -2.46
C LYS A 21 -3.24 19.61 -1.08
N GLY A 22 -3.69 18.37 -0.91
CA GLY A 22 -3.58 17.62 0.34
C GLY A 22 -4.03 16.17 0.18
N PRO A 23 -3.95 15.37 1.24
CA PRO A 23 -4.30 13.95 1.19
C PRO A 23 -5.75 13.69 0.80
N GLY A 24 -6.66 14.61 1.10
CA GLY A 24 -8.09 14.50 0.75
C GLY A 24 -8.38 14.63 -0.75
N ASP A 25 -7.44 15.14 -1.54
CA ASP A 25 -7.57 15.27 -3.00
C ASP A 25 -7.06 14.05 -3.77
N ILE A 26 -6.46 13.09 -3.05
CA ILE A 26 -5.95 11.86 -3.67
C ILE A 26 -7.12 10.90 -3.89
N THR A 27 -7.51 10.72 -5.15
CA THR A 27 -8.64 9.86 -5.51
C THR A 27 -8.26 8.96 -6.68
N PRO A 28 -8.40 7.63 -6.53
CA PRO A 28 -8.72 6.90 -5.30
C PRO A 28 -7.47 6.69 -4.41
N ALA A 29 -7.53 7.12 -3.16
CA ALA A 29 -6.41 6.97 -2.22
C ALA A 29 -6.00 5.51 -2.01
N VAL A 30 -6.98 4.59 -1.95
CA VAL A 30 -6.73 3.15 -1.82
C VAL A 30 -5.95 2.59 -3.01
N GLY A 31 -6.24 3.05 -4.22
CA GLY A 31 -5.51 2.63 -5.44
C GLY A 31 -4.05 3.06 -5.40
N VAL A 32 -3.79 4.31 -4.96
CA VAL A 32 -2.42 4.82 -4.81
C VAL A 32 -1.64 4.03 -3.77
N ALA A 33 -2.24 3.75 -2.61
CA ALA A 33 -1.60 3.01 -1.53
C ALA A 33 -1.30 1.56 -1.93
N ASN A 34 -2.25 0.87 -2.55
CA ASN A 34 -2.05 -0.50 -3.04
C ASN A 34 -0.96 -0.56 -4.12
N ALA A 35 -0.98 0.36 -5.09
CA ALA A 35 0.03 0.38 -6.15
C ALA A 35 1.43 0.65 -5.59
N TYR A 36 1.55 1.55 -4.62
CA TYR A 36 2.82 1.83 -3.95
C TYR A 36 3.39 0.57 -3.31
N ASP A 37 2.61 -0.12 -2.47
CA ASP A 37 3.07 -1.33 -1.79
C ASP A 37 3.33 -2.47 -2.77
N ALA A 38 2.48 -2.66 -3.79
CA ALA A 38 2.66 -3.68 -4.81
C ALA A 38 3.97 -3.51 -5.59
N MET A 39 4.32 -2.29 -5.96
CA MET A 39 5.58 -2.02 -6.66
C MET A 39 6.80 -2.32 -5.78
N HIS A 40 6.77 -1.95 -4.52
CA HIS A 40 7.87 -2.23 -3.58
C HIS A 40 8.00 -3.73 -3.28
N LEU A 41 6.89 -4.43 -3.07
CA LEU A 41 6.87 -5.88 -2.88
C LEU A 41 7.39 -6.61 -4.12
N SER A 42 7.02 -6.13 -5.32
CA SER A 42 7.55 -6.70 -6.57
C SER A 42 9.06 -6.50 -6.71
N ALA A 43 9.57 -5.32 -6.37
CA ALA A 43 11.01 -5.06 -6.37
C ALA A 43 11.76 -5.97 -5.38
N LEU A 44 11.22 -6.17 -4.19
CA LEU A 44 11.78 -7.11 -3.20
C LEU A 44 11.77 -8.55 -3.70
N ALA A 45 10.70 -8.97 -4.37
CA ALA A 45 10.58 -10.31 -4.95
C ALA A 45 11.62 -10.55 -6.06
N ILE A 46 11.80 -9.58 -6.96
CA ILE A 46 12.82 -9.62 -8.02
C ILE A 46 14.21 -9.68 -7.42
N ALA A 47 14.50 -8.86 -6.41
CA ALA A 47 15.78 -8.89 -5.71
C ALA A 47 16.04 -10.25 -5.04
N ALA A 48 15.03 -10.81 -4.38
CA ALA A 48 15.11 -12.13 -3.73
C ALA A 48 15.24 -13.28 -4.74
N ALA A 49 14.67 -13.12 -5.94
CA ALA A 49 14.78 -14.08 -7.04
C ALA A 49 16.15 -14.00 -7.75
N GLY A 50 16.77 -12.83 -7.80
CA GLY A 50 17.94 -12.56 -8.64
C GLY A 50 17.63 -12.67 -10.14
N SER A 51 16.38 -12.54 -10.54
CA SER A 51 15.88 -12.76 -11.90
C SER A 51 14.56 -12.02 -12.12
N THR A 52 14.27 -11.72 -13.38
CA THR A 52 12.95 -11.19 -13.83
C THR A 52 12.07 -12.27 -14.47
N ASP A 53 12.52 -13.53 -14.50
CA ASP A 53 11.71 -14.66 -14.90
C ASP A 53 10.50 -14.83 -13.99
N GLY A 54 9.31 -15.05 -14.57
CA GLY A 54 8.05 -15.04 -13.84
C GLY A 54 7.98 -16.09 -12.72
N ASP A 55 8.46 -17.32 -13.00
CA ASP A 55 8.46 -18.38 -11.98
C ASP A 55 9.46 -18.09 -10.88
N ALA A 56 10.64 -17.55 -11.22
CA ALA A 56 11.64 -17.14 -10.24
C ALA A 56 11.10 -15.99 -9.36
N VAL A 57 10.47 -14.99 -9.94
CA VAL A 57 9.86 -13.87 -9.20
C VAL A 57 8.74 -14.36 -8.28
N ARG A 58 7.89 -15.28 -8.73
CA ARG A 58 6.88 -15.91 -7.87
C ARG A 58 7.52 -16.56 -6.64
N GLN A 59 8.60 -17.31 -6.81
CA GLN A 59 9.35 -17.86 -5.68
C GLN A 59 10.00 -16.77 -4.82
N GLY A 60 10.40 -15.66 -5.43
CA GLY A 60 10.90 -14.47 -4.75
C GLY A 60 9.89 -13.85 -3.79
N PHE A 61 8.61 -13.77 -4.18
CA PHE A 61 7.53 -13.31 -3.29
C PHE A 61 7.43 -14.15 -2.01
N TYR A 62 7.59 -15.47 -2.10
CA TYR A 62 7.53 -16.35 -0.92
C TYR A 62 8.72 -16.18 0.03
N LYS A 63 9.80 -15.55 -0.43
CA LYS A 63 10.98 -15.26 0.39
C LYS A 63 10.88 -13.94 1.17
N ILE A 64 9.87 -13.10 0.88
CA ILE A 64 9.68 -11.84 1.60
C ILE A 64 9.26 -12.18 3.02
N THR A 65 10.09 -11.82 4.00
CA THR A 65 9.80 -12.04 5.42
C THR A 65 9.00 -10.89 6.01
N THR A 66 9.43 -9.65 5.74
CA THR A 66 8.76 -8.47 6.28
C THR A 66 8.95 -7.27 5.35
N TYR A 67 7.92 -6.44 5.26
CA TYR A 67 7.97 -5.16 4.56
C TYR A 67 7.09 -4.14 5.29
N ASP A 68 7.66 -2.99 5.63
CA ASP A 68 6.92 -1.87 6.21
C ASP A 68 6.30 -1.04 5.07
N GLY A 69 5.06 -1.36 4.70
CA GLY A 69 4.35 -0.76 3.60
C GLY A 69 3.69 0.59 3.93
N LEU A 70 2.99 1.13 2.95
CA LEU A 70 2.15 2.31 3.11
C LEU A 70 0.81 1.96 3.76
N ILE A 71 0.24 0.80 3.40
CA ILE A 71 -1.03 0.31 3.95
C ILE A 71 -0.82 -0.25 5.35
N LYS A 72 0.17 -1.15 5.50
CA LYS A 72 0.43 -1.87 6.73
C LYS A 72 1.87 -2.39 6.77
N LYS A 73 2.27 -2.89 7.92
CA LYS A 73 3.45 -3.73 8.03
C LYS A 73 3.06 -5.15 7.61
N TYR A 74 3.70 -5.65 6.56
CA TYR A 74 3.52 -7.00 6.07
C TYR A 74 4.48 -7.96 6.78
N ASP A 75 4.00 -9.11 7.18
CA ASP A 75 4.79 -10.22 7.71
C ASP A 75 4.45 -11.48 6.92
N LYS A 76 5.45 -12.05 6.24
CA LYS A 76 5.30 -13.20 5.32
C LYS A 76 4.04 -13.10 4.45
N PRO A 77 3.92 -12.01 3.65
CA PRO A 77 2.66 -11.68 2.99
C PRO A 77 2.21 -12.72 1.98
N PHE A 78 3.13 -13.53 1.46
CA PHE A 78 2.84 -14.52 0.43
C PHE A 78 3.43 -15.89 0.78
N THR A 79 2.66 -16.93 0.54
CA THR A 79 3.08 -18.33 0.64
C THR A 79 2.51 -19.12 -0.54
N PRO A 80 2.98 -20.34 -0.84
CA PRO A 80 2.36 -21.18 -1.86
C PRO A 80 0.87 -21.45 -1.65
N ALA A 81 0.40 -21.39 -0.39
CA ALA A 81 -0.99 -21.63 -0.02
C ALA A 81 -1.83 -20.33 0.10
N ASN A 82 -1.18 -19.17 0.20
CA ASN A 82 -1.89 -17.89 0.35
C ASN A 82 -1.19 -16.81 -0.48
N HIS A 83 -1.90 -16.26 -1.46
CA HIS A 83 -1.44 -15.17 -2.31
C HIS A 83 -2.09 -13.82 -1.98
N ASP A 84 -2.92 -13.77 -0.94
CA ASP A 84 -3.58 -12.54 -0.46
C ASP A 84 -2.81 -11.93 0.69
N ALA A 85 -2.17 -10.80 0.43
CA ALA A 85 -1.40 -10.08 1.42
C ALA A 85 -2.26 -9.20 2.36
N ILE A 86 -3.53 -8.98 2.00
CA ILE A 86 -4.50 -8.17 2.73
C ILE A 86 -5.60 -9.09 3.25
N GLY A 87 -5.77 -9.12 4.57
CA GLY A 87 -6.79 -9.92 5.24
C GLY A 87 -8.01 -9.09 5.66
N PRO A 88 -9.04 -9.74 6.20
CA PRO A 88 -10.28 -9.06 6.61
C PRO A 88 -10.05 -7.99 7.71
N ASP A 89 -9.04 -8.16 8.55
CA ASP A 89 -8.71 -7.20 9.62
C ASP A 89 -7.97 -5.94 9.12
N ASP A 90 -7.56 -5.92 7.85
CA ASP A 90 -6.86 -4.78 7.25
C ASP A 90 -7.82 -3.73 6.67
N TYR A 91 -9.12 -4.00 6.65
CA TYR A 91 -10.12 -3.07 6.15
C TYR A 91 -10.59 -2.11 7.25
N VAL A 92 -10.73 -0.85 6.88
CA VAL A 92 -11.26 0.20 7.75
C VAL A 92 -12.64 0.62 7.24
N TRP A 93 -13.64 0.54 8.12
CA TRP A 93 -14.96 1.07 7.80
C TRP A 93 -14.90 2.59 7.69
N ALA A 94 -15.47 3.11 6.62
CA ALA A 94 -15.51 4.54 6.36
C ALA A 94 -16.92 4.98 5.94
N GLN A 95 -17.18 6.26 6.08
CA GLN A 95 -18.43 6.92 5.70
C GLN A 95 -18.14 8.22 4.96
N PHE A 96 -19.09 8.70 4.19
CA PHE A 96 -19.03 10.01 3.58
C PHE A 96 -19.59 11.07 4.52
N ILE A 97 -18.78 12.08 4.83
CA ILE A 97 -19.18 13.29 5.55
C ILE A 97 -18.70 14.48 4.74
N ASP A 98 -19.60 15.37 4.34
CA ASP A 98 -19.30 16.59 3.56
C ASP A 98 -18.39 16.31 2.34
N ASN A 99 -18.75 15.29 1.55
CA ASN A 99 -18.00 14.81 0.37
C ASN A 99 -16.59 14.29 0.66
N ARG A 100 -16.28 13.94 1.92
CA ARG A 100 -15.01 13.35 2.33
C ARG A 100 -15.22 11.95 2.85
N ILE A 101 -14.24 11.08 2.61
CA ILE A 101 -14.20 9.74 3.19
C ILE A 101 -13.57 9.85 4.59
N VAL A 102 -14.35 9.52 5.61
CA VAL A 102 -13.96 9.61 7.01
C VAL A 102 -14.07 8.23 7.67
N PRO A 103 -13.03 7.72 8.35
CA PRO A 103 -13.13 6.46 9.07
C PRO A 103 -14.23 6.51 10.13
N VAL A 104 -14.99 5.42 10.27
CA VAL A 104 -16.03 5.29 11.31
C VAL A 104 -15.35 5.27 12.68
N GLY A 105 -15.87 6.09 13.62
CA GLY A 105 -15.32 6.21 14.97
C GLY A 105 -14.13 7.16 15.13
N SER A 106 -13.66 7.80 14.05
CA SER A 106 -12.76 8.95 14.21
C SER A 106 -13.56 10.16 14.73
N ALA A 107 -13.14 10.71 15.87
CA ALA A 107 -13.70 11.97 16.35
C ALA A 107 -13.42 13.10 15.33
N ASN A 108 -14.43 13.92 15.07
CA ASN A 108 -14.30 15.16 14.28
C ASN A 108 -13.34 16.12 14.95
#